data_0052c93e76f27d1bfbceb7a9bca23e3d
#
_entry.id   0052c93e76f27d1bfbceb7a9bca23e3d
#
_cell.length_a   1.000
_cell.length_b   1.000
_cell.length_c   1.000
_cell.angle_alpha   90.00
_cell.angle_beta   90.00
_cell.angle_gamma   90.00
#
_symmetry.space_group_name_H-M   'P 1'
#
loop_
_entity.id
_entity.type
_entity.pdbx_description
1 polymer ?
#
loop_
_entity_poly.entity_id
_entity_poly.type
_entity_poly.pdbx_seq_one_letter_code
_entity_poly.pdbx_strand_id
1 'polypeptide(L)'
;MFRRKFLKLSSLTAGTVALAPWVLEREAKAAAEVDAVKSAFADAALTRARVLGASYADIRINRYRSEAIVTREQQVQNVARTQDFGFGVRVLVNGTWGFAASSVVTPDEIRRVTTVAVDIARANAAFQRKRVRLAAVEPAVASWKSAFEKDPFDVALDEKIQFLLSLNATALKTSGVSFVNSAMRFVNEQRFLATSEGSRIEQYLIRGYPQFTVTAVSRERGDFQTRRSLGGPQARGYEYIEKFPWQAEATKAAEEAVEKLKAKPVEPGRYDLVIHPTNLWLTIHESAGHSTELDRALWWEANYAGTSFLTPDKAGKLRFGSPLVNIVADRVQSTGLATVAYDDDGVPAQRWYLVKDGMFVDWQTSRELAPLIDRKTSYGCTNADSWRSVPFARMPNVSLEPGAEDASLDDLVAGVEQGILIYGDGSWSIDQQRYNFQFGGQTFWEISKGKIAGMLRDVAYQSRTTDFWGACDGLGGRSTYELNGSFVDGKGEPGQVGVVSHGCPVARFRRINVLNTSVSMT
;
A
#
# COMPACT_ATOMS: atom_id res chain seq x y z
N MET A 1 -1.56 35.80 4.04
CA MET A 1 -2.46 35.77 5.21
C MET A 1 -3.28 34.46 5.26
N PHE A 2 -3.95 34.04 4.20
CA PHE A 2 -4.77 32.79 4.10
C PHE A 2 -3.98 31.50 4.33
N ARG A 3 -2.79 31.34 3.73
CA ARG A 3 -1.93 30.15 3.88
C ARG A 3 -1.54 29.88 5.35
N ARG A 4 -1.21 30.95 6.12
CA ARG A 4 -0.88 30.83 7.54
C ARG A 4 -2.09 30.49 8.42
N LYS A 5 -3.29 30.98 8.08
CA LYS A 5 -4.53 30.63 8.78
C LYS A 5 -4.93 29.18 8.55
N PHE A 6 -4.90 28.69 7.29
CA PHE A 6 -5.16 27.29 6.95
C PHE A 6 -4.21 26.34 7.68
N LEU A 7 -2.90 26.65 7.67
CA LEU A 7 -1.88 25.82 8.31
C LEU A 7 -1.97 25.79 9.85
N LYS A 8 -2.45 26.86 10.48
CA LYS A 8 -2.63 26.91 11.95
C LYS A 8 -3.90 26.22 12.43
N LEU A 9 -4.95 26.19 11.63
CA LEU A 9 -6.26 25.69 12.02
C LEU A 9 -6.41 24.17 11.81
N SER A 10 -5.67 23.58 10.87
CA SER A 10 -5.67 22.13 10.64
C SER A 10 -4.93 21.31 11.72
N SER A 11 -4.30 21.94 12.71
CA SER A 11 -3.62 21.27 13.82
C SER A 11 -4.48 21.14 15.10
N LEU A 12 -5.75 21.58 15.08
CA LEU A 12 -6.58 21.69 16.28
C LEU A 12 -7.58 20.53 16.52
N THR A 13 -7.54 19.47 15.70
CA THR A 13 -8.51 18.37 15.84
C THR A 13 -7.85 17.06 16.26
N ALA A 14 -7.37 16.97 17.50
CA ALA A 14 -7.10 15.67 18.14
C ALA A 14 -6.93 15.81 19.66
N GLY A 15 -7.89 15.29 20.40
CA GLY A 15 -7.77 15.10 21.86
C GLY A 15 -9.09 15.39 22.58
N THR A 16 -9.87 14.36 22.93
CA THR A 16 -10.99 14.47 23.87
C THR A 16 -10.47 14.57 25.29
N VAL A 17 -10.10 15.77 25.71
CA VAL A 17 -10.12 16.18 27.12
C VAL A 17 -11.40 16.98 27.28
N ALA A 18 -12.13 16.82 28.41
CA ALA A 18 -13.30 17.64 28.71
C ALA A 18 -12.87 19.11 28.79
N LEU A 19 -12.99 19.82 27.69
CA LEU A 19 -12.59 21.20 27.55
C LEU A 19 -13.71 22.12 28.06
N ALA A 20 -13.34 23.24 28.66
CA ALA A 20 -14.30 24.24 29.12
C ALA A 20 -15.15 24.77 27.92
N PRO A 21 -16.43 25.13 28.13
CA PRO A 21 -17.35 25.54 27.05
C PRO A 21 -16.80 26.58 26.08
N TRP A 22 -16.01 27.54 26.58
CA TRP A 22 -15.37 28.59 25.77
C TRP A 22 -14.26 28.06 24.84
N VAL A 23 -13.62 26.94 25.19
CA VAL A 23 -12.62 26.27 24.34
C VAL A 23 -13.33 25.55 23.20
N LEU A 24 -14.43 24.85 23.49
CA LEU A 24 -15.27 24.18 22.49
C LEU A 24 -15.88 25.20 21.51
N GLU A 25 -16.31 26.35 21.99
CA GLU A 25 -16.84 27.44 21.17
C GLU A 25 -15.75 28.05 20.27
N ARG A 26 -14.54 28.18 20.77
CA ARG A 26 -13.38 28.66 20.01
C ARG A 26 -12.94 27.65 18.94
N GLU A 27 -12.95 26.35 19.27
CA GLU A 27 -12.65 25.27 18.32
C GLU A 27 -13.73 25.16 17.24
N ALA A 28 -14.99 25.22 17.59
CA ALA A 28 -16.10 25.22 16.63
C ALA A 28 -16.04 26.45 15.69
N LYS A 29 -15.71 27.63 16.19
CA LYS A 29 -15.51 28.83 15.38
C LYS A 29 -14.30 28.72 14.45
N ALA A 30 -13.20 28.13 14.93
CA ALA A 30 -12.01 27.88 14.13
C ALA A 30 -12.28 26.84 13.02
N ALA A 31 -13.02 25.77 13.33
CA ALA A 31 -13.45 24.77 12.33
C ALA A 31 -14.34 25.42 11.25
N ALA A 32 -15.31 26.24 11.64
CA ALA A 32 -16.17 26.95 10.69
C ALA A 32 -15.40 27.93 9.79
N GLU A 33 -14.35 28.62 10.31
CA GLU A 33 -13.47 29.47 9.49
C GLU A 33 -12.67 28.64 8.46
N VAL A 34 -12.19 27.45 8.82
CA VAL A 34 -11.47 26.53 7.91
C VAL A 34 -12.40 26.07 6.81
N ASP A 35 -13.62 25.68 7.13
CA ASP A 35 -14.61 25.21 6.17
C ASP A 35 -15.02 26.33 5.20
N ALA A 36 -15.15 27.56 5.68
CA ALA A 36 -15.40 28.71 4.84
C ALA A 36 -14.26 29.00 3.85
N VAL A 37 -13.01 28.88 4.29
CA VAL A 37 -11.82 29.06 3.43
C VAL A 37 -11.74 27.96 2.36
N LYS A 38 -11.96 26.71 2.73
CA LYS A 38 -11.95 25.57 1.79
C LYS A 38 -13.09 25.70 0.76
N SER A 39 -14.27 26.10 1.21
CA SER A 39 -15.42 26.38 0.34
C SER A 39 -15.09 27.46 -0.68
N ALA A 40 -14.48 28.57 -0.25
CA ALA A 40 -14.08 29.66 -1.14
C ALA A 40 -13.05 29.20 -2.20
N PHE A 41 -12.12 28.31 -1.84
CA PHE A 41 -11.16 27.72 -2.78
C PHE A 41 -11.86 26.79 -3.78
N ALA A 42 -12.77 25.94 -3.31
CA ALA A 42 -13.55 25.06 -4.17
C ALA A 42 -14.41 25.89 -5.16
N ASP A 43 -15.10 26.91 -4.69
CA ASP A 43 -15.94 27.78 -5.51
C ASP A 43 -15.12 28.52 -6.56
N ALA A 44 -13.90 28.98 -6.23
CA ALA A 44 -13.00 29.63 -7.19
C ALA A 44 -12.62 28.69 -8.35
N ALA A 45 -12.32 27.43 -8.09
CA ALA A 45 -11.99 26.44 -9.11
C ALA A 45 -13.22 26.02 -9.92
N LEU A 46 -14.27 25.54 -9.25
CA LEU A 46 -15.41 24.89 -9.89
C LEU A 46 -16.27 25.90 -10.68
N THR A 47 -16.44 27.13 -10.17
CA THR A 47 -17.11 28.17 -10.91
C THR A 47 -16.32 28.57 -12.15
N ARG A 48 -14.99 28.73 -12.03
CA ARG A 48 -14.13 29.05 -13.18
C ARG A 48 -14.18 27.97 -14.25
N ALA A 49 -14.07 26.68 -13.86
CA ALA A 49 -14.16 25.56 -14.79
C ALA A 49 -15.48 25.52 -15.54
N ARG A 50 -16.61 25.72 -14.82
CA ARG A 50 -17.96 25.78 -15.41
C ARG A 50 -18.09 26.92 -16.42
N VAL A 51 -17.66 28.14 -16.07
CA VAL A 51 -17.68 29.30 -16.96
C VAL A 51 -16.86 29.05 -18.24
N LEU A 52 -15.79 28.29 -18.15
CA LEU A 52 -14.94 27.91 -19.28
C LEU A 52 -15.46 26.67 -20.05
N GLY A 53 -16.62 26.10 -19.69
CA GLY A 53 -17.28 25.02 -20.42
C GLY A 53 -16.80 23.61 -20.07
N ALA A 54 -16.20 23.41 -18.90
CA ALA A 54 -15.90 22.07 -18.44
C ALA A 54 -17.19 21.31 -18.07
N SER A 55 -17.31 20.05 -18.52
CA SER A 55 -18.41 19.15 -18.19
C SER A 55 -18.25 18.50 -16.80
N TYR A 56 -17.01 18.41 -16.31
CA TYR A 56 -16.64 17.98 -14.98
C TYR A 56 -15.40 18.74 -14.50
N ALA A 57 -15.32 19.00 -13.23
CA ALA A 57 -14.13 19.54 -12.59
C ALA A 57 -14.00 19.04 -11.15
N ASP A 58 -12.79 18.87 -10.70
CA ASP A 58 -12.45 18.70 -9.29
C ASP A 58 -11.24 19.54 -8.89
N ILE A 59 -11.17 19.85 -7.61
CA ILE A 59 -10.00 20.44 -6.97
C ILE A 59 -9.63 19.61 -5.74
N ARG A 60 -8.37 19.26 -5.64
CA ARG A 60 -7.78 18.63 -4.46
C ARG A 60 -6.82 19.60 -3.81
N ILE A 61 -6.99 19.83 -2.51
CA ILE A 61 -6.10 20.68 -1.70
C ILE A 61 -5.52 19.80 -0.63
N ASN A 62 -4.23 19.46 -0.75
CA ASN A 62 -3.61 18.48 0.11
C ASN A 62 -2.41 19.05 0.85
N ARG A 63 -2.27 18.62 2.09
CA ARG A 63 -1.08 18.83 2.92
C ARG A 63 -0.49 17.48 3.30
N TYR A 64 0.81 17.37 3.11
CA TYR A 64 1.60 16.20 3.50
C TYR A 64 2.61 16.60 4.56
N ARG A 65 2.75 15.77 5.59
CA ARG A 65 3.83 15.83 6.58
C ARG A 65 4.53 14.48 6.57
N SER A 66 5.83 14.48 6.51
CA SER A 66 6.63 13.26 6.61
C SER A 66 7.75 13.44 7.61
N GLU A 67 7.97 12.42 8.41
CA GLU A 67 9.13 12.31 9.29
C GLU A 67 9.81 10.98 9.02
N ALA A 68 11.12 11.00 8.82
CA ALA A 68 11.95 9.82 8.64
C ALA A 68 13.18 9.93 9.54
N ILE A 69 13.47 8.85 10.26
CA ILE A 69 14.63 8.72 11.15
C ILE A 69 15.36 7.45 10.73
N VAL A 70 16.67 7.55 10.56
CA VAL A 70 17.54 6.41 10.22
C VAL A 70 18.67 6.35 11.21
N THR A 71 18.91 5.17 11.76
CA THR A 71 20.02 4.90 12.69
C THR A 71 20.85 3.72 12.21
N ARG A 72 22.09 3.68 12.62
CA ARG A 72 23.01 2.57 12.41
C ARG A 72 23.78 2.32 13.69
N GLU A 73 23.80 1.08 14.18
CA GLU A 73 24.37 0.71 15.47
C GLU A 73 23.90 1.68 16.58
N GLN A 74 24.80 2.46 17.14
CA GLN A 74 24.51 3.44 18.22
C GLN A 74 24.45 4.89 17.71
N GLN A 75 24.33 5.12 16.40
CA GLN A 75 24.41 6.45 15.81
C GLN A 75 23.16 6.77 14.99
N VAL A 76 22.71 8.02 15.12
CA VAL A 76 21.72 8.59 14.19
C VAL A 76 22.43 8.95 12.89
N GLN A 77 21.92 8.43 11.79
CA GLN A 77 22.45 8.70 10.46
C GLN A 77 21.73 9.85 9.77
N ASN A 78 20.41 9.91 9.94
CA ASN A 78 19.59 10.95 9.31
C ASN A 78 18.30 11.20 10.07
N VAL A 79 17.87 12.46 10.09
CA VAL A 79 16.53 12.88 10.50
C VAL A 79 16.02 13.85 9.44
N ALA A 80 14.91 13.47 8.81
CA ALA A 80 14.26 14.31 7.80
C ALA A 80 12.81 14.59 8.21
N ARG A 81 12.44 15.87 8.18
CA ARG A 81 11.05 16.35 8.36
C ARG A 81 10.68 17.22 7.18
N THR A 82 9.63 16.84 6.49
CA THR A 82 9.14 17.58 5.33
C THR A 82 7.69 17.96 5.47
N GLN A 83 7.34 19.10 4.86
CA GLN A 83 5.95 19.51 4.67
C GLN A 83 5.78 19.96 3.23
N ASP A 84 4.72 19.49 2.61
CA ASP A 84 4.30 19.89 1.27
C ASP A 84 2.83 20.29 1.30
N PHE A 85 2.47 21.38 0.60
CA PHE A 85 1.11 21.92 0.58
C PHE A 85 0.85 22.58 -0.77
N GLY A 86 -0.26 22.23 -1.37
CA GLY A 86 -0.69 22.80 -2.63
C GLY A 86 -2.04 22.27 -3.07
N PHE A 87 -2.40 22.56 -4.30
CA PHE A 87 -3.62 22.10 -4.90
C PHE A 87 -3.41 21.67 -6.36
N GLY A 88 -4.27 20.74 -6.81
CA GLY A 88 -4.39 20.36 -8.21
C GLY A 88 -5.84 20.50 -8.67
N VAL A 89 -6.03 20.96 -9.88
CA VAL A 89 -7.34 21.07 -10.55
C VAL A 89 -7.34 20.15 -11.75
N ARG A 90 -8.33 19.26 -11.82
CA ARG A 90 -8.58 18.40 -12.98
C ARG A 90 -9.92 18.80 -13.60
N VAL A 91 -9.96 18.88 -14.93
CA VAL A 91 -11.17 19.25 -15.68
C VAL A 91 -11.39 18.29 -16.85
N LEU A 92 -12.65 18.06 -17.18
CA LEU A 92 -13.05 17.34 -18.39
C LEU A 92 -13.72 18.32 -19.37
N VAL A 93 -13.10 18.52 -20.53
CA VAL A 93 -13.63 19.40 -21.59
C VAL A 93 -13.71 18.60 -22.89
N ASN A 94 -14.88 18.55 -23.51
CA ASN A 94 -15.11 17.77 -24.74
C ASN A 94 -14.70 16.29 -24.66
N GLY A 95 -14.77 15.71 -23.45
CA GLY A 95 -14.36 14.32 -23.19
C GLY A 95 -12.84 14.13 -23.09
N THR A 96 -12.09 15.18 -22.82
CA THR A 96 -10.63 15.16 -22.69
C THR A 96 -10.20 15.76 -21.36
N TRP A 97 -9.28 15.09 -20.68
CA TRP A 97 -8.72 15.56 -19.42
C TRP A 97 -7.71 16.70 -19.61
N GLY A 98 -7.79 17.67 -18.69
CA GLY A 98 -6.72 18.63 -18.44
C GLY A 98 -6.45 18.72 -16.96
N PHE A 99 -5.20 18.96 -16.60
CA PHE A 99 -4.74 19.05 -15.24
C PHE A 99 -3.68 20.15 -15.09
N ALA A 100 -3.80 20.93 -14.01
CA ALA A 100 -2.76 21.86 -13.59
C ALA A 100 -2.75 21.99 -12.07
N ALA A 101 -1.62 22.38 -11.50
CA ALA A 101 -1.40 22.42 -10.07
C ALA A 101 -0.51 23.59 -9.65
N SER A 102 -0.61 24.01 -8.37
CA SER A 102 0.24 25.06 -7.79
C SER A 102 0.40 24.89 -6.28
N SER A 103 1.53 25.30 -5.76
CA SER A 103 1.80 25.42 -4.31
C SER A 103 1.30 26.76 -3.72
N VAL A 104 0.85 27.69 -4.55
CA VAL A 104 0.33 29.01 -4.13
C VAL A 104 -1.19 28.91 -3.96
N VAL A 105 -1.66 28.63 -2.75
CA VAL A 105 -3.08 28.37 -2.47
C VAL A 105 -3.79 29.70 -2.16
N THR A 106 -4.25 30.38 -3.22
CA THR A 106 -5.07 31.59 -3.17
C THR A 106 -6.19 31.53 -4.20
N PRO A 107 -7.33 32.22 -4.01
CA PRO A 107 -8.44 32.19 -4.98
C PRO A 107 -8.03 32.64 -6.39
N ASP A 108 -7.15 33.63 -6.50
CA ASP A 108 -6.69 34.14 -7.81
C ASP A 108 -5.83 33.11 -8.53
N GLU A 109 -4.87 32.51 -7.82
CA GLU A 109 -4.03 31.46 -8.41
C GLU A 109 -4.85 30.21 -8.76
N ILE A 110 -5.84 29.84 -7.94
CA ILE A 110 -6.75 28.74 -8.25
C ILE A 110 -7.52 29.01 -9.55
N ARG A 111 -8.05 30.22 -9.74
CA ARG A 111 -8.71 30.60 -11.01
C ARG A 111 -7.75 30.54 -12.20
N ARG A 112 -6.52 31.02 -12.03
CA ARG A 112 -5.48 30.96 -13.07
C ARG A 112 -5.14 29.54 -13.45
N VAL A 113 -4.85 28.68 -12.47
CA VAL A 113 -4.51 27.26 -12.66
C VAL A 113 -5.68 26.49 -13.28
N THR A 114 -6.90 26.78 -12.88
CA THR A 114 -8.11 26.20 -13.50
C THR A 114 -8.20 26.53 -14.98
N THR A 115 -7.86 27.78 -15.36
CA THR A 115 -7.84 28.19 -16.76
C THR A 115 -6.80 27.39 -17.54
N VAL A 116 -5.59 27.24 -17.00
CA VAL A 116 -4.53 26.44 -17.60
C VAL A 116 -4.97 24.98 -17.80
N ALA A 117 -5.63 24.38 -16.79
CA ALA A 117 -6.16 23.02 -16.91
C ALA A 117 -7.17 22.90 -18.06
N VAL A 118 -8.08 23.87 -18.21
CA VAL A 118 -9.05 23.91 -19.32
C VAL A 118 -8.37 24.05 -20.68
N ASP A 119 -7.35 24.90 -20.78
CA ASP A 119 -6.61 25.10 -22.03
C ASP A 119 -5.83 23.85 -22.43
N ILE A 120 -5.24 23.12 -21.46
CA ILE A 120 -4.62 21.82 -21.68
C ILE A 120 -5.66 20.79 -22.18
N ALA A 121 -6.84 20.72 -21.58
CA ALA A 121 -7.90 19.81 -22.02
C ALA A 121 -8.31 20.09 -23.47
N ARG A 122 -8.48 21.38 -23.83
CA ARG A 122 -8.82 21.79 -25.20
C ARG A 122 -7.72 21.45 -26.20
N ALA A 123 -6.46 21.69 -25.86
CA ALA A 123 -5.32 21.36 -26.72
C ALA A 123 -5.22 19.84 -26.95
N ASN A 124 -5.40 19.05 -25.91
CA ASN A 124 -5.36 17.60 -25.98
C ASN A 124 -6.55 16.99 -26.76
N ALA A 125 -7.67 17.69 -26.88
CA ALA A 125 -8.87 17.19 -27.57
C ALA A 125 -8.62 16.83 -29.04
N ALA A 126 -7.65 17.49 -29.69
CA ALA A 126 -7.26 17.16 -31.07
C ALA A 126 -6.58 15.78 -31.21
N PHE A 127 -6.00 15.24 -30.13
CA PHE A 127 -5.30 13.96 -30.11
C PHE A 127 -6.12 12.84 -29.47
N GLN A 128 -7.25 13.17 -28.83
CA GLN A 128 -8.08 12.22 -28.11
C GLN A 128 -8.83 11.30 -29.06
N ARG A 129 -8.46 10.01 -29.08
CA ARG A 129 -9.12 9.01 -29.93
C ARG A 129 -10.48 8.54 -29.38
N LYS A 130 -10.61 8.51 -28.07
CA LYS A 130 -11.79 7.99 -27.35
C LYS A 130 -12.18 8.95 -26.24
N ARG A 131 -13.38 9.51 -26.30
CA ARG A 131 -13.86 10.46 -25.29
C ARG A 131 -14.02 9.76 -23.94
N VAL A 132 -13.53 10.40 -22.89
CA VAL A 132 -13.71 9.97 -21.50
C VAL A 132 -15.19 10.09 -21.13
N ARG A 133 -15.70 9.06 -20.47
CA ARG A 133 -16.99 9.01 -19.80
C ARG A 133 -16.77 8.60 -18.36
N LEU A 134 -17.41 9.28 -17.42
CA LEU A 134 -17.31 8.96 -16.00
C LEU A 134 -18.51 8.14 -15.56
N ALA A 135 -18.27 7.07 -14.84
CA ALA A 135 -19.31 6.36 -14.13
C ALA A 135 -19.97 7.28 -13.09
N ALA A 136 -21.26 7.09 -12.86
CA ALA A 136 -22.01 7.90 -11.90
C ALA A 136 -21.47 7.70 -10.47
N VAL A 137 -21.58 8.76 -9.67
CA VAL A 137 -21.30 8.75 -8.23
C VAL A 137 -22.29 9.68 -7.54
N GLU A 138 -22.80 9.27 -6.37
CA GLU A 138 -23.60 10.15 -5.53
C GLU A 138 -22.68 11.15 -4.82
N PRO A 139 -22.98 12.46 -4.88
CA PRO A 139 -22.17 13.46 -4.21
C PRO A 139 -22.21 13.28 -2.69
N ALA A 140 -21.07 13.51 -2.04
CA ALA A 140 -20.93 13.36 -0.60
C ALA A 140 -20.34 14.60 0.06
N VAL A 141 -20.89 14.94 1.23
CA VAL A 141 -20.27 15.92 2.15
C VAL A 141 -19.85 15.15 3.39
N ALA A 142 -18.55 14.97 3.56
CA ALA A 142 -18.04 14.04 4.57
C ALA A 142 -16.68 14.48 5.13
N SER A 143 -16.46 14.12 6.39
CA SER A 143 -15.14 14.19 7.05
C SER A 143 -14.80 12.83 7.63
N TRP A 144 -13.56 12.38 7.41
CA TRP A 144 -13.11 11.08 7.86
C TRP A 144 -11.66 11.13 8.36
N LYS A 145 -11.36 10.27 9.31
CA LYS A 145 -10.02 10.10 9.89
C LYS A 145 -9.66 8.62 9.94
N SER A 146 -8.43 8.25 9.55
CA SER A 146 -7.93 6.89 9.72
C SER A 146 -7.90 6.50 11.20
N ALA A 147 -8.07 5.23 11.49
CA ALA A 147 -8.07 4.72 12.86
C ALA A 147 -6.63 4.71 13.41
N PHE A 148 -6.28 5.69 14.24
CA PHE A 148 -5.06 5.73 15.03
C PHE A 148 -5.36 6.26 16.44
N GLU A 149 -4.56 5.83 17.42
CA GLU A 149 -4.74 6.21 18.84
C GLU A 149 -3.81 7.37 19.22
N LYS A 150 -2.56 7.35 18.75
CA LYS A 150 -1.52 8.35 19.11
C LYS A 150 -0.89 8.94 17.85
N ASP A 151 -1.08 10.25 17.63
CA ASP A 151 -0.46 10.93 16.49
C ASP A 151 1.07 10.88 16.62
N PRO A 152 1.80 10.29 15.67
CA PRO A 152 3.25 10.20 15.75
C PRO A 152 3.94 11.56 15.65
N PHE A 153 3.27 12.59 15.13
CA PHE A 153 3.84 13.93 15.02
C PHE A 153 3.76 14.73 16.33
N ASP A 154 3.01 14.23 17.32
CA ASP A 154 2.95 14.78 18.68
C ASP A 154 3.95 14.08 19.63
N VAL A 155 4.62 13.01 19.18
CA VAL A 155 5.64 12.30 19.94
C VAL A 155 6.99 12.98 19.77
N ALA A 156 7.74 13.12 20.85
CA ALA A 156 9.07 13.74 20.84
C ALA A 156 10.05 12.99 19.92
N LEU A 157 10.87 13.74 19.19
CA LEU A 157 11.88 13.17 18.31
C LEU A 157 12.87 12.28 19.05
N ASP A 158 13.30 12.71 20.23
CA ASP A 158 14.23 11.94 21.07
C ASP A 158 13.67 10.59 21.48
N GLU A 159 12.38 10.48 21.82
CA GLU A 159 11.71 9.21 22.13
C GLU A 159 11.82 8.22 20.98
N LYS A 160 11.57 8.67 19.77
CA LYS A 160 11.67 7.86 18.55
C LYS A 160 13.11 7.42 18.25
N ILE A 161 14.06 8.34 18.43
CA ILE A 161 15.49 8.04 18.26
C ILE A 161 15.94 6.99 19.29
N GLN A 162 15.61 7.19 20.57
CA GLN A 162 15.96 6.24 21.62
C GLN A 162 15.36 4.86 21.39
N PHE A 163 14.12 4.80 20.91
CA PHE A 163 13.49 3.54 20.51
C PHE A 163 14.32 2.80 19.45
N LEU A 164 14.70 3.46 18.34
CA LEU A 164 15.49 2.85 17.27
C LEU A 164 16.88 2.40 17.75
N LEU A 165 17.56 3.24 18.53
CA LEU A 165 18.87 2.89 19.11
C LEU A 165 18.76 1.71 20.07
N SER A 166 17.66 1.59 20.83
CA SER A 166 17.42 0.44 21.72
C SER A 166 17.21 -0.85 20.96
N LEU A 167 16.54 -0.83 19.80
CA LEU A 167 16.42 -2.00 18.92
C LEU A 167 17.79 -2.45 18.40
N ASN A 168 18.59 -1.50 17.92
CA ASN A 168 19.94 -1.79 17.45
C ASN A 168 20.80 -2.39 18.57
N ALA A 169 20.76 -1.80 19.76
CA ALA A 169 21.50 -2.31 20.92
C ALA A 169 21.04 -3.72 21.34
N THR A 170 19.76 -4.04 21.20
CA THR A 170 19.22 -5.37 21.49
C THR A 170 19.75 -6.40 20.51
N ALA A 171 19.68 -6.15 19.21
CA ALA A 171 20.18 -7.09 18.19
C ALA A 171 21.71 -7.27 18.25
N LEU A 172 22.47 -6.21 18.56
CA LEU A 172 23.93 -6.26 18.69
C LEU A 172 24.44 -7.10 19.88
N LYS A 173 23.60 -7.46 20.85
CA LYS A 173 23.96 -8.38 21.94
C LYS A 173 24.20 -9.80 21.46
N THR A 174 23.61 -10.19 20.33
CA THR A 174 23.75 -11.54 19.77
C THR A 174 25.13 -11.71 19.14
N SER A 175 25.90 -12.67 19.64
CA SER A 175 27.22 -12.96 19.11
C SER A 175 27.17 -13.37 17.64
N GLY A 176 28.01 -12.78 16.80
CA GLY A 176 28.02 -12.98 15.34
C GLY A 176 27.27 -11.89 14.56
N VAL A 177 26.47 -11.06 15.21
CA VAL A 177 25.91 -9.85 14.59
C VAL A 177 26.99 -8.78 14.46
N SER A 178 27.13 -8.21 13.28
CA SER A 178 28.15 -7.20 12.98
C SER A 178 27.56 -5.81 12.74
N PHE A 179 26.38 -5.72 12.13
CA PHE A 179 25.75 -4.45 11.79
C PHE A 179 24.25 -4.52 12.04
N VAL A 180 23.68 -3.40 12.47
CA VAL A 180 22.23 -3.21 12.60
C VAL A 180 21.85 -1.82 12.12
N ASN A 181 20.97 -1.76 11.15
CA ASN A 181 20.37 -0.52 10.71
C ASN A 181 18.89 -0.52 11.08
N SER A 182 18.37 0.59 11.60
CA SER A 182 16.94 0.73 11.80
C SER A 182 16.43 2.07 11.25
N ALA A 183 15.17 2.09 10.88
CA ALA A 183 14.51 3.28 10.36
C ALA A 183 13.06 3.32 10.83
N MET A 184 12.53 4.54 10.90
CA MET A 184 11.13 4.79 11.19
C MET A 184 10.65 5.90 10.27
N ARG A 185 9.54 5.68 9.59
CA ARG A 185 8.90 6.67 8.73
C ARG A 185 7.46 6.83 9.13
N PHE A 186 7.02 8.09 9.29
CA PHE A 186 5.62 8.44 9.43
C PHE A 186 5.20 9.42 8.33
N VAL A 187 3.97 9.25 7.86
CA VAL A 187 3.34 10.14 6.88
C VAL A 187 1.97 10.51 7.39
N ASN A 188 1.68 11.82 7.37
CA ASN A 188 0.35 12.35 7.56
C ASN A 188 -0.13 13.01 6.26
N GLU A 189 -1.31 12.65 5.84
CA GLU A 189 -1.98 13.26 4.69
C GLU A 189 -3.28 13.92 5.15
N GLN A 190 -3.41 15.19 4.86
CA GLN A 190 -4.64 15.95 5.01
C GLN A 190 -5.14 16.27 3.60
N ARG A 191 -6.27 15.68 3.23
CA ARG A 191 -6.83 15.77 1.88
C ARG A 191 -8.18 16.49 1.94
N PHE A 192 -8.39 17.43 1.04
CA PHE A 192 -9.69 18.01 0.75
C PHE A 192 -9.98 17.85 -0.73
N LEU A 193 -11.10 17.24 -1.05
CA LEU A 193 -11.62 17.08 -2.40
C LEU A 193 -12.92 17.86 -2.54
N ALA A 194 -13.05 18.60 -3.63
CA ALA A 194 -14.33 19.19 -4.05
C ALA A 194 -14.58 18.91 -5.53
N THR A 195 -15.79 18.51 -5.90
CA THR A 195 -16.17 18.20 -7.28
C THR A 195 -17.31 19.10 -7.78
N SER A 196 -17.40 19.27 -9.09
CA SER A 196 -18.50 20.00 -9.73
C SER A 196 -19.86 19.29 -9.61
N GLU A 197 -19.86 18.01 -9.21
CA GLU A 197 -21.05 17.21 -8.94
C GLU A 197 -21.58 17.42 -7.52
N GLY A 198 -20.86 18.16 -6.65
CA GLY A 198 -21.33 18.57 -5.33
C GLY A 198 -20.59 17.92 -4.16
N SER A 199 -19.65 17.01 -4.38
CA SER A 199 -18.86 16.43 -3.28
C SER A 199 -17.97 17.47 -2.60
N ARG A 200 -17.87 17.34 -1.25
CA ARG A 200 -16.96 18.09 -0.37
C ARG A 200 -16.45 17.09 0.68
N ILE A 201 -15.22 16.60 0.53
CA ILE A 201 -14.73 15.47 1.31
C ILE A 201 -13.40 15.84 1.94
N GLU A 202 -13.31 15.65 3.25
CA GLU A 202 -12.07 15.81 4.03
C GLU A 202 -11.61 14.47 4.57
N GLN A 203 -10.30 14.21 4.46
CA GLN A 203 -9.73 13.00 4.98
C GLN A 203 -8.39 13.29 5.68
N TYR A 204 -8.21 12.69 6.85
CA TYR A 204 -6.98 12.77 7.63
C TYR A 204 -6.40 11.37 7.81
N LEU A 205 -5.21 11.12 7.28
CA LEU A 205 -4.59 9.80 7.25
C LEU A 205 -3.23 9.84 7.93
N ILE A 206 -2.98 8.81 8.76
CA ILE A 206 -1.66 8.53 9.35
C ILE A 206 -1.21 7.16 8.88
N ARG A 207 0.07 7.04 8.51
CA ARG A 207 0.74 5.77 8.20
C ARG A 207 2.10 5.73 8.82
N GLY A 208 2.50 4.54 9.29
CA GLY A 208 3.78 4.30 9.93
C GLY A 208 4.50 3.09 9.35
N TYR A 209 5.83 3.19 9.24
CA TYR A 209 6.70 2.09 8.83
C TYR A 209 7.98 2.10 9.66
N PRO A 210 7.98 1.43 10.81
CA PRO A 210 9.20 1.08 11.52
C PRO A 210 9.83 -0.18 10.90
N GLN A 211 11.14 -0.23 10.82
CA GLN A 211 11.87 -1.38 10.30
C GLN A 211 13.30 -1.41 10.83
N PHE A 212 13.90 -2.59 10.83
CA PHE A 212 15.34 -2.76 11.06
C PHE A 212 15.89 -3.91 10.20
N THR A 213 17.20 -3.92 10.03
CA THR A 213 17.95 -4.99 9.35
C THR A 213 19.15 -5.35 10.19
N VAL A 214 19.25 -6.63 10.53
CA VAL A 214 20.40 -7.21 11.20
C VAL A 214 21.29 -7.89 10.17
N THR A 215 22.61 -7.70 10.28
CA THR A 215 23.61 -8.34 9.44
C THR A 215 24.58 -9.13 10.31
N ALA A 216 24.63 -10.44 10.11
CA ALA A 216 25.63 -11.33 10.69
C ALA A 216 26.75 -11.60 9.67
N VAL A 217 28.00 -11.65 10.12
CA VAL A 217 29.18 -11.83 9.25
C VAL A 217 30.03 -12.99 9.75
N SER A 218 30.36 -13.90 8.86
CA SER A 218 31.38 -14.93 9.09
C SER A 218 32.68 -14.56 8.36
N ARG A 219 33.67 -14.07 9.10
CA ARG A 219 34.98 -13.70 8.52
C ARG A 219 35.73 -14.93 8.00
N GLU A 220 35.56 -16.05 8.66
CA GLU A 220 36.19 -17.32 8.28
C GLU A 220 35.71 -17.82 6.91
N ARG A 221 34.42 -17.68 6.64
CA ARG A 221 33.80 -18.11 5.38
C ARG A 221 33.75 -17.04 4.31
N GLY A 222 34.07 -15.78 4.65
CA GLY A 222 33.89 -14.65 3.77
C GLY A 222 32.43 -14.39 3.39
N ASP A 223 31.47 -14.78 4.28
CA ASP A 223 30.03 -14.75 4.03
C ASP A 223 29.30 -13.81 5.00
N PHE A 224 28.19 -13.27 4.58
CA PHE A 224 27.30 -12.51 5.45
C PHE A 224 25.84 -12.86 5.17
N GLN A 225 25.00 -12.74 6.19
CA GLN A 225 23.56 -12.96 6.07
C GLN A 225 22.79 -11.84 6.74
N THR A 226 21.64 -11.53 6.18
CA THR A 226 20.77 -10.47 6.68
C THR A 226 19.39 -10.99 7.05
N ARG A 227 18.75 -10.32 8.01
CA ARG A 227 17.37 -10.52 8.41
C ARG A 227 16.73 -9.16 8.70
N ARG A 228 15.68 -8.80 7.93
CA ARG A 228 14.86 -7.61 8.20
C ARG A 228 13.73 -7.94 9.18
N SER A 229 13.24 -6.92 9.91
CA SER A 229 12.03 -7.06 10.72
C SER A 229 10.85 -7.59 9.90
N LEU A 230 9.99 -8.41 10.51
CA LEU A 230 8.76 -8.91 9.90
C LEU A 230 7.56 -7.99 10.16
N GLY A 231 7.66 -7.03 11.07
CA GLY A 231 6.64 -5.99 11.25
C GLY A 231 6.53 -5.13 10.00
N GLY A 232 5.39 -5.22 9.31
CA GLY A 232 5.13 -4.49 8.07
C GLY A 232 4.64 -3.06 8.31
N PRO A 233 4.52 -2.24 7.25
CA PRO A 233 3.93 -0.91 7.33
C PRO A 233 2.43 -0.98 7.60
N GLN A 234 1.90 -0.02 8.37
CA GLN A 234 0.48 0.03 8.72
C GLN A 234 -0.07 1.45 8.74
N ALA A 235 -1.38 1.59 8.48
CA ALA A 235 -2.12 2.83 8.68
C ALA A 235 -2.51 2.96 10.17
N ARG A 236 -1.49 3.11 11.01
CA ARG A 236 -1.59 3.34 12.47
C ARG A 236 -0.71 4.51 12.88
N GLY A 237 -0.97 5.01 14.10
CA GLY A 237 -0.14 5.99 14.76
C GLY A 237 1.03 5.38 15.55
N TYR A 238 1.50 6.12 16.54
CA TYR A 238 2.65 5.69 17.34
C TYR A 238 2.33 4.50 18.26
N GLU A 239 1.06 4.24 18.54
CA GLU A 239 0.62 3.05 19.26
C GLU A 239 1.09 1.73 18.61
N TYR A 240 1.38 1.74 17.30
CA TYR A 240 1.97 0.57 16.64
C TYR A 240 3.38 0.28 17.12
N ILE A 241 4.16 1.34 17.42
CA ILE A 241 5.50 1.22 18.00
C ILE A 241 5.43 0.66 19.41
N GLU A 242 4.44 1.10 20.19
CA GLU A 242 4.29 0.72 21.61
C GLU A 242 3.75 -0.70 21.79
N LYS A 243 2.86 -1.17 20.89
CA LYS A 243 2.13 -2.44 21.05
C LYS A 243 2.78 -3.64 20.37
N PHE A 244 3.54 -3.43 19.30
CA PHE A 244 4.22 -4.53 18.60
C PHE A 244 5.49 -4.95 19.37
N PRO A 245 5.80 -6.24 19.48
CA PRO A 245 6.92 -6.74 20.29
C PRO A 245 8.29 -6.55 19.61
N TRP A 246 8.64 -5.32 19.26
CA TRP A 246 9.85 -4.98 18.49
C TRP A 246 11.15 -5.49 19.10
N GLN A 247 11.29 -5.50 20.45
CA GLN A 247 12.51 -5.97 21.11
C GLN A 247 12.68 -7.49 20.97
N ALA A 248 11.59 -8.25 21.09
CA ALA A 248 11.60 -9.69 20.87
C ALA A 248 11.89 -10.02 19.40
N GLU A 249 11.29 -9.26 18.46
CA GLU A 249 11.57 -9.39 17.03
C GLU A 249 13.03 -9.08 16.70
N ALA A 250 13.65 -8.08 17.34
CA ALA A 250 15.06 -7.73 17.14
C ALA A 250 15.99 -8.86 17.62
N THR A 251 15.69 -9.49 18.76
CA THR A 251 16.43 -10.64 19.27
C THR A 251 16.31 -11.82 18.33
N LYS A 252 15.08 -12.18 17.92
CA LYS A 252 14.81 -13.29 16.99
C LYS A 252 15.50 -13.07 15.64
N ALA A 253 15.43 -11.85 15.09
CA ALA A 253 16.08 -11.51 13.82
C ALA A 253 17.60 -11.64 13.90
N ALA A 254 18.20 -11.31 15.04
CA ALA A 254 19.62 -11.45 15.27
C ALA A 254 20.06 -12.92 15.32
N GLU A 255 19.31 -13.75 16.05
CA GLU A 255 19.53 -15.20 16.13
C GLU A 255 19.39 -15.87 14.75
N GLU A 256 18.30 -15.55 14.03
CA GLU A 256 18.04 -16.07 12.69
C GLU A 256 19.10 -15.63 11.66
N ALA A 257 19.62 -14.39 11.73
CA ALA A 257 20.70 -13.94 10.85
C ALA A 257 22.00 -14.73 11.08
N VAL A 258 22.32 -15.06 12.34
CA VAL A 258 23.50 -15.88 12.71
C VAL A 258 23.30 -17.34 12.31
N GLU A 259 22.11 -17.90 12.53
CA GLU A 259 21.77 -19.27 12.12
C GLU A 259 21.87 -19.43 10.60
N LYS A 260 21.40 -18.45 9.85
CA LYS A 260 21.43 -18.43 8.38
C LYS A 260 22.86 -18.55 7.80
N LEU A 261 23.89 -18.07 8.49
CA LEU A 261 25.30 -18.30 8.11
C LEU A 261 25.69 -19.78 8.11
N LYS A 262 25.00 -20.61 8.90
CA LYS A 262 25.28 -22.06 9.04
C LYS A 262 24.30 -22.90 8.24
N ALA A 263 23.25 -22.31 7.72
CA ALA A 263 22.20 -22.99 6.97
C ALA A 263 22.77 -23.68 5.72
N LYS A 264 22.24 -24.84 5.38
CA LYS A 264 22.59 -25.55 4.14
C LYS A 264 21.86 -24.91 2.95
N PRO A 265 22.50 -24.83 1.77
CA PRO A 265 21.79 -24.45 0.56
C PRO A 265 20.64 -25.43 0.26
N VAL A 266 19.57 -24.92 -0.36
CA VAL A 266 18.48 -25.80 -0.80
C VAL A 266 18.92 -26.62 -2.02
N GLU A 267 18.48 -27.88 -2.08
CA GLU A 267 18.56 -28.66 -3.31
C GLU A 267 17.39 -28.27 -4.23
N PRO A 268 17.66 -27.95 -5.53
CA PRO A 268 16.58 -27.63 -6.48
C PRO A 268 15.60 -28.80 -6.62
N GLY A 269 14.31 -28.49 -6.68
CA GLY A 269 13.30 -29.55 -6.78
C GLY A 269 11.88 -29.06 -6.60
N ARG A 270 10.95 -29.99 -6.41
CA ARG A 270 9.55 -29.69 -6.12
C ARG A 270 9.26 -29.95 -4.65
N TYR A 271 8.80 -28.91 -3.96
CA TYR A 271 8.50 -28.93 -2.54
C TYR A 271 7.08 -28.47 -2.27
N ASP A 272 6.50 -28.97 -1.21
CA ASP A 272 5.34 -28.34 -0.61
C ASP A 272 5.80 -27.08 0.13
N LEU A 273 5.13 -25.97 -0.08
CA LEU A 273 5.47 -24.71 0.57
C LEU A 273 4.39 -24.34 1.59
N VAL A 274 4.82 -24.07 2.82
CA VAL A 274 3.99 -23.35 3.81
C VAL A 274 4.52 -21.92 3.85
N ILE A 275 3.68 -20.97 3.45
CA ILE A 275 4.12 -19.58 3.28
C ILE A 275 3.43 -18.70 4.34
N HIS A 276 4.27 -18.06 5.15
CA HIS A 276 3.81 -17.14 6.18
C HIS A 276 3.31 -15.82 5.55
N PRO A 277 2.33 -15.12 6.14
CA PRO A 277 1.81 -13.84 5.65
C PRO A 277 2.88 -12.80 5.33
N THR A 278 3.96 -12.77 6.09
CA THR A 278 5.10 -11.87 5.88
C THR A 278 5.86 -12.09 4.57
N ASN A 279 5.66 -13.23 3.91
CA ASN A 279 6.15 -13.50 2.55
C ASN A 279 5.01 -13.46 1.53
N LEU A 280 3.87 -14.12 1.83
CA LEU A 280 2.78 -14.33 0.87
C LEU A 280 2.16 -13.01 0.38
N TRP A 281 2.21 -11.95 1.19
CA TRP A 281 1.71 -10.63 0.80
C TRP A 281 2.31 -10.13 -0.52
N LEU A 282 3.61 -10.37 -0.76
CA LEU A 282 4.29 -9.95 -1.99
C LEU A 282 3.78 -10.76 -3.20
N THR A 283 3.55 -12.07 -3.03
CA THR A 283 2.96 -12.91 -4.07
C THR A 283 1.55 -12.47 -4.42
N ILE A 284 0.74 -12.08 -3.43
CA ILE A 284 -0.59 -11.49 -3.65
C ILE A 284 -0.47 -10.17 -4.41
N HIS A 285 0.44 -9.29 -3.99
CA HIS A 285 0.68 -7.98 -4.63
C HIS A 285 0.95 -8.14 -6.12
N GLU A 286 1.93 -8.99 -6.46
CA GLU A 286 2.42 -9.14 -7.82
C GLU A 286 1.48 -9.96 -8.72
N SER A 287 1.00 -11.12 -8.22
CA SER A 287 0.25 -12.07 -9.04
C SER A 287 -1.25 -11.82 -9.08
N ALA A 288 -1.84 -11.27 -8.01
CA ALA A 288 -3.27 -11.00 -7.91
C ALA A 288 -3.57 -9.49 -7.93
N GLY A 289 -2.86 -8.69 -7.15
CA GLY A 289 -3.06 -7.26 -7.07
C GLY A 289 -2.89 -6.59 -8.43
N HIS A 290 -1.71 -6.66 -8.99
CA HIS A 290 -1.41 -6.03 -10.28
C HIS A 290 -2.13 -6.67 -11.47
N SER A 291 -2.38 -7.98 -11.45
CA SER A 291 -3.07 -8.64 -12.57
C SER A 291 -4.54 -8.25 -12.69
N THR A 292 -5.17 -7.79 -11.60
CA THR A 292 -6.58 -7.39 -11.56
C THR A 292 -6.80 -5.88 -11.71
N GLU A 293 -5.77 -5.08 -11.99
CA GLU A 293 -5.91 -3.67 -12.37
C GLU A 293 -6.43 -3.58 -13.81
N LEU A 294 -7.61 -2.98 -14.00
CA LEU A 294 -8.29 -2.96 -15.30
C LEU A 294 -7.53 -2.17 -16.37
N ASP A 295 -6.87 -1.07 -16.01
CA ASP A 295 -6.05 -0.29 -16.94
C ASP A 295 -4.87 -1.09 -17.50
N ARG A 296 -4.23 -1.95 -16.69
CA ARG A 296 -3.22 -2.90 -17.19
C ARG A 296 -3.82 -3.92 -18.16
N ALA A 297 -5.00 -4.48 -17.82
CA ALA A 297 -5.73 -5.39 -18.71
C ALA A 297 -6.12 -4.74 -20.04
N LEU A 298 -6.34 -3.43 -20.05
CA LEU A 298 -6.65 -2.61 -21.23
C LEU A 298 -5.41 -2.01 -21.92
N TRP A 299 -4.21 -2.39 -21.50
CA TRP A 299 -2.91 -1.97 -22.06
C TRP A 299 -2.54 -0.50 -21.84
N TRP A 300 -3.18 0.20 -20.91
CA TRP A 300 -2.89 1.61 -20.64
C TRP A 300 -1.52 1.81 -19.97
N GLU A 301 -1.05 0.81 -19.24
CA GLU A 301 0.23 0.81 -18.53
C GLU A 301 1.33 0.01 -19.26
N ALA A 302 1.08 -0.45 -20.50
CA ALA A 302 1.99 -1.33 -21.23
C ALA A 302 3.39 -0.79 -21.42
N ASN A 303 3.53 0.54 -21.46
CA ASN A 303 4.81 1.23 -21.66
C ASN A 303 5.71 1.18 -20.41
N TYR A 304 5.14 1.18 -19.22
CA TYR A 304 5.89 1.28 -17.95
C TYR A 304 5.56 0.14 -16.98
N ALA A 305 4.35 0.12 -16.47
CA ALA A 305 3.98 -0.77 -15.36
C ALA A 305 3.54 -2.17 -15.81
N GLY A 306 3.45 -2.40 -17.13
CA GLY A 306 3.13 -3.68 -17.73
C GLY A 306 1.65 -3.86 -18.05
N THR A 307 1.31 -5.07 -18.43
CA THR A 307 -0.03 -5.49 -18.86
C THR A 307 -0.63 -6.48 -17.84
N SER A 308 -1.68 -7.19 -18.23
CA SER A 308 -2.27 -8.28 -17.46
C SER A 308 -2.65 -9.45 -18.37
N PHE A 309 -2.45 -10.66 -17.88
CA PHE A 309 -3.00 -11.86 -18.52
C PHE A 309 -4.53 -11.98 -18.33
N LEU A 310 -5.09 -11.26 -17.36
CA LEU A 310 -6.53 -11.20 -17.11
C LEU A 310 -7.15 -10.17 -18.06
N THR A 311 -7.60 -10.59 -19.23
CA THR A 311 -8.29 -9.74 -20.20
C THR A 311 -9.79 -9.69 -19.94
N PRO A 312 -10.54 -8.66 -20.39
CA PRO A 312 -11.97 -8.49 -20.08
C PRO A 312 -12.86 -9.71 -20.38
N ASP A 313 -12.54 -10.50 -21.38
CA ASP A 313 -13.27 -11.72 -21.76
C ASP A 313 -13.14 -12.89 -20.77
N LYS A 314 -12.23 -12.81 -19.80
CA LYS A 314 -11.91 -13.88 -18.84
C LYS A 314 -12.70 -13.82 -17.54
N ALA A 315 -13.36 -12.71 -17.22
CA ALA A 315 -14.16 -12.59 -16.01
C ALA A 315 -15.30 -13.63 -15.98
N GLY A 316 -15.45 -14.30 -14.87
CA GLY A 316 -16.42 -15.38 -14.69
C GLY A 316 -16.11 -16.68 -15.44
N LYS A 317 -14.98 -16.75 -16.17
CA LYS A 317 -14.60 -17.92 -16.99
C LYS A 317 -13.26 -18.52 -16.60
N LEU A 318 -12.28 -17.70 -16.23
CA LEU A 318 -10.94 -18.18 -15.93
C LEU A 318 -10.86 -18.68 -14.49
N ARG A 319 -10.40 -19.93 -14.34
CA ARG A 319 -10.01 -20.47 -13.04
C ARG A 319 -8.64 -19.92 -12.65
N PHE A 320 -8.66 -19.05 -11.66
CA PHE A 320 -7.46 -18.37 -11.16
C PHE A 320 -6.69 -19.25 -10.16
N GLY A 321 -7.40 -19.99 -9.32
CA GLY A 321 -6.83 -20.80 -8.26
C GLY A 321 -7.71 -21.99 -7.86
N SER A 322 -7.33 -22.68 -6.78
CA SER A 322 -8.14 -23.71 -6.16
C SER A 322 -9.45 -23.11 -5.59
N PRO A 323 -10.47 -23.93 -5.29
CA PRO A 323 -11.70 -23.44 -4.70
C PRO A 323 -11.53 -22.75 -3.34
N LEU A 324 -10.40 -22.97 -2.64
CA LEU A 324 -10.07 -22.31 -1.38
C LEU A 324 -9.71 -20.84 -1.56
N VAL A 325 -9.30 -20.43 -2.76
CA VAL A 325 -8.74 -19.11 -3.03
C VAL A 325 -9.86 -18.09 -3.21
N ASN A 326 -10.00 -17.22 -2.20
CA ASN A 326 -10.90 -16.06 -2.21
C ASN A 326 -10.05 -14.80 -2.02
N ILE A 327 -9.93 -13.98 -3.07
CA ILE A 327 -9.14 -12.73 -3.05
C ILE A 327 -10.09 -11.55 -3.13
N VAL A 328 -9.96 -10.64 -2.18
CA VAL A 328 -10.78 -9.44 -2.08
C VAL A 328 -9.94 -8.18 -2.26
N ALA A 329 -10.53 -7.19 -2.90
CA ALA A 329 -10.07 -5.81 -2.84
C ALA A 329 -10.87 -5.10 -1.74
N ASP A 330 -10.19 -4.39 -0.84
CA ASP A 330 -10.82 -3.83 0.35
C ASP A 330 -10.22 -2.45 0.70
N ARG A 331 -10.99 -1.39 0.48
CA ARG A 331 -10.60 -0.03 0.85
C ARG A 331 -11.12 0.39 2.22
N VAL A 332 -11.84 -0.49 2.92
CA VAL A 332 -12.33 -0.27 4.30
C VAL A 332 -11.60 -1.11 5.33
N GLN A 333 -10.63 -1.92 4.91
CA GLN A 333 -9.83 -2.78 5.79
C GLN A 333 -9.14 -1.98 6.89
N SER A 334 -9.43 -2.28 8.14
CA SER A 334 -8.82 -1.61 9.28
C SER A 334 -7.29 -1.69 9.19
N THR A 335 -6.61 -0.57 9.44
CA THR A 335 -5.14 -0.42 9.39
C THR A 335 -4.46 -0.67 8.04
N GLY A 336 -5.23 -0.91 6.98
CA GLY A 336 -4.70 -1.04 5.62
C GLY A 336 -4.16 0.30 5.09
N LEU A 337 -3.02 0.27 4.42
CA LEU A 337 -2.34 1.47 3.91
C LEU A 337 -3.17 2.22 2.85
N ALA A 338 -3.89 1.49 1.99
CA ALA A 338 -4.76 2.07 0.96
C ALA A 338 -6.20 2.33 1.44
N THR A 339 -6.46 2.18 2.75
CA THR A 339 -7.77 2.44 3.34
C THR A 339 -8.05 3.94 3.38
N VAL A 340 -9.23 4.31 2.89
CA VAL A 340 -9.78 5.67 2.83
C VAL A 340 -11.30 5.59 3.00
N ALA A 341 -11.97 6.72 3.24
CA ALA A 341 -13.44 6.76 3.14
C ALA A 341 -13.91 6.97 1.70
N TYR A 342 -13.18 7.77 0.93
CA TYR A 342 -13.47 8.09 -0.46
C TYR A 342 -12.18 8.13 -1.27
N ASP A 343 -12.26 7.75 -2.53
CA ASP A 343 -11.16 7.93 -3.48
C ASP A 343 -11.05 9.38 -4.01
N ASP A 344 -10.09 9.65 -4.89
CA ASP A 344 -9.89 10.99 -5.47
C ASP A 344 -10.89 11.35 -6.58
N ASP A 345 -11.86 10.48 -6.89
CA ASP A 345 -13.05 10.74 -7.71
C ASP A 345 -14.31 11.00 -6.85
N GLY A 346 -14.20 10.91 -5.52
CA GLY A 346 -15.32 11.04 -4.59
C GLY A 346 -16.17 9.76 -4.45
N VAL A 347 -15.68 8.62 -4.92
CA VAL A 347 -16.37 7.33 -4.80
C VAL A 347 -16.15 6.77 -3.38
N PRO A 348 -17.22 6.36 -2.67
CA PRO A 348 -17.08 5.77 -1.35
C PRO A 348 -16.28 4.46 -1.40
N ALA A 349 -15.50 4.23 -0.35
CA ALA A 349 -14.70 3.02 -0.21
C ALA A 349 -15.58 1.77 -0.14
N GLN A 350 -15.15 0.70 -0.81
CA GLN A 350 -15.89 -0.54 -0.98
C GLN A 350 -15.00 -1.75 -0.71
N ARG A 351 -15.63 -2.91 -0.56
CA ARG A 351 -15.01 -4.22 -0.53
C ARG A 351 -15.71 -5.13 -1.54
N TRP A 352 -14.93 -5.82 -2.37
CA TRP A 352 -15.46 -6.72 -3.42
C TRP A 352 -14.51 -7.87 -3.70
N TYR A 353 -15.02 -8.95 -4.30
CA TYR A 353 -14.19 -10.07 -4.74
C TYR A 353 -13.52 -9.77 -6.08
N LEU A 354 -12.24 -10.06 -6.17
CA LEU A 354 -11.47 -10.16 -7.41
C LEU A 354 -11.43 -11.63 -7.88
N VAL A 355 -11.23 -12.53 -6.92
CA VAL A 355 -11.33 -13.98 -7.12
C VAL A 355 -12.28 -14.54 -6.08
N LYS A 356 -13.24 -15.35 -6.50
CA LYS A 356 -14.19 -16.01 -5.61
C LYS A 356 -14.25 -17.51 -5.93
N ASP A 357 -14.08 -18.35 -4.91
CA ASP A 357 -14.06 -19.82 -5.04
C ASP A 357 -13.11 -20.30 -6.16
N GLY A 358 -11.96 -19.61 -6.27
CA GLY A 358 -10.93 -19.84 -7.28
C GLY A 358 -11.25 -19.32 -8.68
N MET A 359 -12.39 -18.66 -8.89
CA MET A 359 -12.75 -18.06 -10.18
C MET A 359 -12.40 -16.58 -10.20
N PHE A 360 -11.74 -16.11 -11.25
CA PHE A 360 -11.57 -14.67 -11.50
C PHE A 360 -12.93 -14.04 -11.84
N VAL A 361 -13.37 -13.04 -11.06
CA VAL A 361 -14.72 -12.49 -11.19
C VAL A 361 -14.76 -11.00 -11.51
N ASP A 362 -13.74 -10.22 -11.15
CA ASP A 362 -13.80 -8.77 -11.28
C ASP A 362 -12.44 -8.07 -11.25
N TRP A 363 -12.43 -6.77 -11.53
CA TRP A 363 -11.26 -5.89 -11.55
C TRP A 363 -11.34 -4.77 -10.51
N GLN A 364 -10.21 -4.10 -10.36
CA GLN A 364 -10.10 -2.79 -9.74
C GLN A 364 -10.46 -1.72 -10.77
N THR A 365 -11.38 -0.81 -10.45
CA THR A 365 -11.89 0.18 -11.39
C THR A 365 -11.90 1.60 -10.84
N SER A 366 -11.62 2.59 -11.70
CA SER A 366 -11.89 4.00 -11.51
C SER A 366 -13.22 4.40 -12.19
N ARG A 367 -13.68 5.64 -11.98
CA ARG A 367 -14.86 6.17 -12.69
C ARG A 367 -14.68 6.22 -14.20
N GLU A 368 -13.46 6.39 -14.68
CA GLU A 368 -13.13 6.39 -16.11
C GLU A 368 -13.08 4.98 -16.69
N LEU A 369 -12.59 3.99 -15.93
CA LEU A 369 -12.42 2.62 -16.39
C LEU A 369 -13.72 1.81 -16.38
N ALA A 370 -14.58 2.03 -15.40
CA ALA A 370 -15.80 1.24 -15.22
C ALA A 370 -16.70 1.19 -16.48
N PRO A 371 -16.95 2.30 -17.20
CA PRO A 371 -17.75 2.25 -18.44
C PRO A 371 -17.11 1.47 -19.58
N LEU A 372 -15.82 1.20 -19.55
CA LEU A 372 -15.12 0.45 -20.59
C LEU A 372 -15.44 -1.07 -20.56
N ILE A 373 -16.02 -1.52 -19.45
CA ILE A 373 -16.53 -2.87 -19.24
C ILE A 373 -18.03 -2.87 -18.91
N ASP A 374 -18.75 -1.88 -19.40
CA ASP A 374 -20.20 -1.71 -19.26
C ASP A 374 -20.71 -1.61 -17.79
N ARG A 375 -19.84 -1.19 -16.86
CA ARG A 375 -20.23 -0.92 -15.47
C ARG A 375 -20.77 0.49 -15.30
N LYS A 376 -21.86 0.60 -14.54
CA LYS A 376 -22.50 1.89 -14.21
C LYS A 376 -21.78 2.63 -13.07
N THR A 377 -21.12 1.91 -12.18
CA THR A 377 -20.46 2.43 -10.97
C THR A 377 -19.02 1.92 -10.88
N SER A 378 -18.16 2.70 -10.25
CA SER A 378 -16.77 2.38 -9.96
C SER A 378 -16.63 1.76 -8.57
N TYR A 379 -15.53 1.04 -8.35
CA TYR A 379 -15.13 0.57 -7.02
C TYR A 379 -14.27 1.57 -6.24
N GLY A 380 -14.00 2.75 -6.79
CA GLY A 380 -13.28 3.81 -6.09
C GLY A 380 -11.79 3.53 -5.94
N CYS A 381 -11.11 3.22 -7.04
CA CYS A 381 -9.68 2.96 -7.05
C CYS A 381 -8.84 4.16 -7.50
N THR A 382 -9.41 5.35 -7.66
CA THR A 382 -8.68 6.54 -8.11
C THR A 382 -7.85 7.14 -6.96
N ASN A 383 -6.57 7.40 -7.19
CA ASN A 383 -5.71 8.07 -6.22
C ASN A 383 -4.55 8.79 -6.92
N ALA A 384 -4.08 9.88 -6.34
CA ALA A 384 -2.82 10.52 -6.68
C ALA A 384 -1.89 10.57 -5.47
N ASP A 385 -0.59 10.48 -5.69
CA ASP A 385 0.40 10.51 -4.62
C ASP A 385 0.64 11.91 -4.05
N SER A 386 0.21 12.95 -4.76
CA SER A 386 0.38 14.33 -4.32
C SER A 386 -0.68 15.26 -4.95
N TRP A 387 -0.76 16.49 -4.45
CA TRP A 387 -1.59 17.55 -5.03
C TRP A 387 -1.19 17.91 -6.47
N ARG A 388 0.08 17.70 -6.84
CA ARG A 388 0.64 18.02 -8.16
C ARG A 388 0.55 16.88 -9.17
N SER A 389 0.00 15.74 -8.78
CA SER A 389 -0.09 14.55 -9.63
C SER A 389 -1.53 14.35 -10.14
N VAL A 390 -1.65 13.86 -11.36
CA VAL A 390 -2.94 13.49 -11.95
C VAL A 390 -3.48 12.24 -11.26
N PRO A 391 -4.72 12.23 -10.74
CA PRO A 391 -5.34 11.01 -10.22
C PRO A 391 -5.58 9.99 -11.33
N PHE A 392 -5.28 8.73 -11.05
CA PHE A 392 -5.61 7.60 -11.92
C PHE A 392 -5.81 6.32 -11.09
N ALA A 393 -6.15 5.19 -11.73
CA ALA A 393 -6.44 3.96 -11.03
C ALA A 393 -5.20 3.43 -10.29
N ARG A 394 -5.36 3.18 -8.97
CA ARG A 394 -4.34 2.65 -8.07
C ARG A 394 -4.88 1.44 -7.32
N MET A 395 -3.99 0.52 -6.99
CA MET A 395 -4.34 -0.69 -6.26
C MET A 395 -4.93 -0.35 -4.88
N PRO A 396 -6.11 -0.91 -4.51
CA PRO A 396 -6.61 -0.93 -3.14
C PRO A 396 -5.81 -1.93 -2.28
N ASN A 397 -6.18 -2.12 -0.99
CA ASN A 397 -5.68 -3.29 -0.29
C ASN A 397 -6.27 -4.55 -0.97
N VAL A 398 -5.42 -5.51 -1.30
CA VAL A 398 -5.82 -6.77 -1.93
C VAL A 398 -5.39 -7.92 -1.03
N SER A 399 -6.33 -8.72 -0.57
CA SER A 399 -6.11 -9.68 0.51
C SER A 399 -6.68 -11.06 0.18
N LEU A 400 -6.00 -12.11 0.62
CA LEU A 400 -6.50 -13.49 0.62
C LEU A 400 -7.32 -13.70 1.88
N GLU A 401 -8.56 -14.18 1.74
CA GLU A 401 -9.39 -14.50 2.90
C GLU A 401 -8.86 -15.73 3.66
N PRO A 402 -8.99 -15.75 5.01
CA PRO A 402 -8.61 -16.90 5.80
C PRO A 402 -9.50 -18.11 5.51
N GLY A 403 -9.01 -19.30 5.82
CA GLY A 403 -9.78 -20.54 5.75
C GLY A 403 -11.01 -20.49 6.65
N ALA A 404 -12.00 -21.32 6.33
CA ALA A 404 -13.22 -21.45 7.14
C ALA A 404 -12.95 -22.08 8.52
N GLU A 405 -11.95 -22.95 8.60
CA GLU A 405 -11.46 -23.53 9.84
C GLU A 405 -10.32 -22.69 10.39
N ASP A 406 -10.19 -22.57 11.71
CA ASP A 406 -9.10 -21.81 12.34
C ASP A 406 -7.82 -22.66 12.47
N ALA A 407 -7.37 -23.24 11.34
CA ALA A 407 -6.14 -24.00 11.28
C ALA A 407 -4.93 -23.10 11.58
N SER A 408 -4.02 -23.62 12.43
CA SER A 408 -2.79 -22.96 12.81
C SER A 408 -1.66 -23.17 11.78
N LEU A 409 -0.53 -22.49 11.96
CA LEU A 409 0.70 -22.76 11.22
C LEU A 409 1.15 -24.21 11.40
N ASP A 410 1.11 -24.71 12.64
CA ASP A 410 1.55 -26.07 12.98
C ASP A 410 0.67 -27.13 12.31
N ASP A 411 -0.64 -26.88 12.19
CA ASP A 411 -1.55 -27.78 11.47
C ASP A 411 -1.21 -27.88 9.98
N LEU A 412 -0.86 -26.75 9.35
CA LEU A 412 -0.44 -26.74 7.95
C LEU A 412 0.92 -27.41 7.75
N VAL A 413 1.86 -27.22 8.67
CA VAL A 413 3.18 -27.89 8.67
C VAL A 413 3.03 -29.39 8.88
N ALA A 414 2.18 -29.83 9.82
CA ALA A 414 1.95 -31.26 10.12
C ALA A 414 1.48 -32.06 8.90
N GLY A 415 0.79 -31.42 7.96
CA GLY A 415 0.33 -32.02 6.71
C GLY A 415 1.36 -32.08 5.58
N VAL A 416 2.66 -31.83 5.84
CA VAL A 416 3.74 -31.80 4.84
C VAL A 416 4.76 -32.88 5.09
N GLU A 417 4.95 -33.81 4.14
CA GLU A 417 5.97 -34.85 4.22
C GLU A 417 7.38 -34.29 3.94
N GLN A 418 7.50 -33.50 2.86
CA GLN A 418 8.73 -32.80 2.48
C GLN A 418 8.38 -31.41 1.96
N GLY A 419 8.90 -30.37 2.60
CA GLY A 419 8.56 -29.01 2.24
C GLY A 419 9.45 -27.95 2.82
N ILE A 420 9.04 -26.68 2.62
CA ILE A 420 9.76 -25.50 3.11
C ILE A 420 8.74 -24.52 3.70
N LEU A 421 9.00 -24.08 4.93
CA LEU A 421 8.29 -22.95 5.54
C LEU A 421 9.07 -21.67 5.25
N ILE A 422 8.37 -20.62 4.75
CA ILE A 422 8.98 -19.38 4.26
C ILE A 422 8.44 -18.18 5.04
N TYR A 423 9.35 -17.35 5.57
CA TYR A 423 9.05 -16.08 6.22
C TYR A 423 9.73 -14.90 5.51
N GLY A 424 9.09 -13.75 5.58
CA GLY A 424 9.58 -12.46 5.10
C GLY A 424 9.73 -12.39 3.58
N ASP A 425 9.44 -11.24 3.02
CA ASP A 425 9.63 -10.97 1.59
C ASP A 425 11.12 -10.89 1.22
N GLY A 426 11.45 -11.32 0.01
CA GLY A 426 12.81 -11.34 -0.52
C GLY A 426 12.89 -10.71 -1.91
N SER A 427 13.83 -11.25 -2.71
CA SER A 427 13.92 -10.89 -4.14
C SER A 427 12.68 -11.33 -4.88
N TRP A 428 12.31 -10.57 -5.90
CA TRP A 428 11.17 -10.92 -6.75
C TRP A 428 11.47 -10.62 -8.23
N SER A 429 10.86 -11.40 -9.10
CA SER A 429 10.81 -11.18 -10.53
C SER A 429 9.48 -11.67 -11.05
N ILE A 430 8.85 -10.89 -11.90
CA ILE A 430 7.58 -11.25 -12.54
C ILE A 430 7.54 -10.66 -13.94
N ASP A 431 6.90 -11.34 -14.89
CA ASP A 431 6.79 -10.85 -16.25
C ASP A 431 5.78 -9.68 -16.38
N GLN A 432 5.83 -8.99 -17.50
CA GLN A 432 4.99 -7.84 -17.79
C GLN A 432 3.47 -8.15 -17.72
N GLN A 433 3.09 -9.40 -17.97
CA GLN A 433 1.70 -9.85 -17.93
C GLN A 433 1.25 -10.29 -16.52
N ARG A 434 2.16 -10.35 -15.56
CA ARG A 434 1.89 -10.85 -14.19
C ARG A 434 1.55 -12.35 -14.17
N TYR A 435 2.11 -13.12 -15.09
CA TYR A 435 1.79 -14.53 -15.28
C TYR A 435 2.90 -15.48 -14.80
N ASN A 436 4.18 -15.20 -15.12
CA ASN A 436 5.30 -16.00 -14.67
C ASN A 436 6.12 -15.25 -13.63
N PHE A 437 6.40 -15.87 -12.50
CA PHE A 437 7.10 -15.23 -11.40
C PHE A 437 8.13 -16.12 -10.72
N GLN A 438 9.07 -15.46 -10.02
CA GLN A 438 10.03 -16.05 -9.10
C GLN A 438 10.13 -15.16 -7.85
N PHE A 439 9.96 -15.74 -6.65
CA PHE A 439 10.06 -15.02 -5.40
C PHE A 439 11.01 -15.73 -4.43
N GLY A 440 11.74 -14.94 -3.65
CA GLY A 440 12.53 -15.38 -2.52
C GLY A 440 11.84 -15.09 -1.19
N GLY A 441 12.61 -15.18 -0.14
CA GLY A 441 12.17 -14.88 1.23
C GLY A 441 13.35 -14.46 2.09
N GLN A 442 13.12 -14.32 3.40
CA GLN A 442 14.16 -13.96 4.34
C GLN A 442 14.68 -15.16 5.12
N THR A 443 13.79 -16.00 5.63
CA THR A 443 14.16 -17.24 6.31
C THR A 443 13.36 -18.41 5.76
N PHE A 444 14.02 -19.55 5.66
CA PHE A 444 13.52 -20.77 5.08
C PHE A 444 13.79 -21.93 6.01
N TRP A 445 12.75 -22.68 6.34
CA TRP A 445 12.84 -23.81 7.25
C TRP A 445 12.43 -25.08 6.54
N GLU A 446 13.31 -26.08 6.55
CA GLU A 446 13.01 -27.40 6.03
C GLU A 446 11.89 -28.05 6.84
N ILE A 447 10.89 -28.59 6.16
CA ILE A 447 9.86 -29.41 6.77
C ILE A 447 10.10 -30.86 6.35
N SER A 448 10.20 -31.74 7.34
CA SER A 448 10.35 -33.19 7.13
C SER A 448 9.36 -33.92 8.03
N LYS A 449 8.53 -34.77 7.45
CA LYS A 449 7.53 -35.59 8.17
C LYS A 449 6.69 -34.77 9.15
N GLY A 450 6.18 -33.65 8.68
CA GLY A 450 5.31 -32.76 9.46
C GLY A 450 6.01 -31.95 10.56
N LYS A 451 7.34 -31.82 10.53
CA LYS A 451 8.12 -31.09 11.55
C LYS A 451 9.17 -30.20 10.92
N ILE A 452 9.48 -29.08 11.59
CA ILE A 452 10.60 -28.21 11.23
C ILE A 452 11.91 -28.96 11.55
N ALA A 453 12.78 -29.12 10.54
CA ALA A 453 14.02 -29.92 10.64
C ALA A 453 15.28 -29.04 10.72
N GLY A 454 15.28 -27.81 10.23
CA GLY A 454 16.39 -26.87 10.27
C GLY A 454 16.27 -25.75 9.26
N MET A 455 17.22 -24.82 9.27
CA MET A 455 17.22 -23.68 8.37
C MET A 455 17.86 -24.03 7.03
N LEU A 456 17.27 -23.51 5.95
CA LEU A 456 17.79 -23.52 4.59
C LEU A 456 18.18 -22.10 4.16
N ARG A 457 19.03 -22.00 3.12
CA ARG A 457 19.35 -20.73 2.45
C ARG A 457 19.30 -20.86 0.93
N ASP A 458 19.42 -19.73 0.26
CA ASP A 458 19.49 -19.63 -1.21
C ASP A 458 18.23 -20.17 -1.92
N VAL A 459 17.07 -19.99 -1.29
CA VAL A 459 15.78 -20.50 -1.78
C VAL A 459 15.07 -19.42 -2.59
N ALA A 460 14.62 -19.79 -3.78
CA ALA A 460 13.57 -19.08 -4.51
C ALA A 460 12.55 -20.08 -5.04
N TYR A 461 11.28 -19.68 -5.08
CA TYR A 461 10.22 -20.47 -5.69
C TYR A 461 9.68 -19.76 -6.94
N GLN A 462 9.32 -20.56 -7.94
CA GLN A 462 8.80 -20.04 -9.19
C GLN A 462 7.59 -20.82 -9.67
N SER A 463 6.67 -20.12 -10.33
CA SER A 463 5.47 -20.71 -10.91
C SER A 463 4.83 -19.78 -11.95
N ARG A 464 3.80 -20.29 -12.63
CA ARG A 464 2.78 -19.44 -13.26
C ARG A 464 1.72 -19.10 -12.23
N THR A 465 1.14 -17.92 -12.33
CA THR A 465 0.13 -17.41 -11.38
C THR A 465 -1.00 -18.42 -11.16
N THR A 466 -1.62 -18.90 -12.22
CA THR A 466 -2.76 -19.84 -12.10
C THR A 466 -2.34 -21.22 -11.55
N ASP A 467 -1.15 -21.69 -11.85
CA ASP A 467 -0.64 -22.97 -11.35
C ASP A 467 -0.33 -22.87 -9.85
N PHE A 468 0.27 -21.76 -9.42
CA PHE A 468 0.56 -21.50 -8.02
C PHE A 468 -0.71 -21.44 -7.17
N TRP A 469 -1.65 -20.58 -7.57
CA TRP A 469 -2.91 -20.47 -6.84
C TRP A 469 -3.78 -21.72 -6.95
N GLY A 470 -3.66 -22.48 -8.06
CA GLY A 470 -4.27 -23.80 -8.23
C GLY A 470 -3.70 -24.87 -7.29
N ALA A 471 -2.45 -24.73 -6.89
CA ALA A 471 -1.76 -25.65 -5.97
C ALA A 471 -2.08 -25.36 -4.48
N CYS A 472 -2.84 -24.30 -4.16
CA CYS A 472 -3.25 -24.00 -2.80
C CYS A 472 -4.23 -25.08 -2.28
N ASP A 473 -3.81 -25.83 -1.26
CA ASP A 473 -4.63 -26.92 -0.67
C ASP A 473 -4.89 -26.75 0.83
N GLY A 474 -4.36 -25.69 1.44
CA GLY A 474 -4.59 -25.38 2.85
C GLY A 474 -4.45 -23.90 3.16
N LEU A 475 -5.39 -23.37 3.92
CA LEU A 475 -5.38 -22.01 4.45
C LEU A 475 -5.48 -22.05 5.96
N GLY A 476 -4.65 -21.26 6.62
CA GLY A 476 -4.79 -20.99 8.04
C GLY A 476 -6.05 -20.18 8.33
N GLY A 477 -6.48 -20.22 9.57
CA GLY A 477 -7.63 -19.47 10.03
C GLY A 477 -7.32 -18.00 10.31
N ARG A 478 -8.32 -17.33 10.91
CA ARG A 478 -8.21 -15.91 11.26
C ARG A 478 -7.12 -15.61 12.28
N SER A 479 -6.78 -16.55 13.14
CA SER A 479 -5.69 -16.44 14.13
C SER A 479 -4.31 -16.29 13.48
N THR A 480 -4.14 -16.76 12.23
CA THR A 480 -2.89 -16.66 11.46
C THR A 480 -2.87 -15.49 10.48
N TYR A 481 -3.95 -14.69 10.43
CA TYR A 481 -4.08 -13.60 9.47
C TYR A 481 -3.26 -12.38 9.88
N GLU A 482 -2.36 -11.95 9.02
CA GLU A 482 -1.57 -10.74 9.20
C GLU A 482 -1.69 -9.80 8.00
N LEU A 483 -1.54 -8.50 8.29
CA LEU A 483 -1.55 -7.44 7.27
C LEU A 483 -0.12 -6.93 7.06
N ASN A 484 0.39 -7.08 5.85
CA ASN A 484 1.66 -6.57 5.38
C ASN A 484 1.46 -5.70 4.14
N GLY A 485 2.51 -5.14 3.56
CA GLY A 485 2.37 -4.32 2.37
C GLY A 485 3.58 -3.48 2.02
N SER A 486 3.38 -2.51 1.12
CA SER A 486 4.42 -1.63 0.62
C SER A 486 4.07 -0.15 0.82
N PHE A 487 5.09 0.63 1.19
CA PHE A 487 5.06 2.11 1.14
C PHE A 487 5.43 2.67 -0.23
N VAL A 488 5.83 1.79 -1.16
CA VAL A 488 6.32 2.16 -2.49
C VAL A 488 5.76 1.19 -3.52
N ASP A 489 4.63 1.54 -4.11
CA ASP A 489 4.07 0.88 -5.28
C ASP A 489 4.08 1.87 -6.44
N GLY A 490 4.98 1.65 -7.42
CA GLY A 490 5.19 2.57 -8.55
C GLY A 490 4.25 2.31 -9.71
N LYS A 491 3.68 3.37 -10.31
CA LYS A 491 2.83 3.27 -11.50
C LYS A 491 2.75 4.61 -12.24
N GLY A 492 2.43 4.57 -13.53
CA GLY A 492 2.15 5.74 -14.36
C GLY A 492 3.38 6.42 -14.97
N GLU A 493 3.13 7.28 -15.96
CA GLU A 493 4.10 8.17 -16.60
C GLU A 493 3.50 9.59 -16.71
N PRO A 494 4.02 10.57 -15.94
CA PRO A 494 5.14 10.47 -14.99
C PRO A 494 4.83 9.56 -13.80
N GLY A 495 5.88 8.92 -13.26
CA GLY A 495 5.76 7.95 -12.18
C GLY A 495 5.17 8.53 -10.90
N GLN A 496 4.23 7.82 -10.30
CA GLN A 496 3.64 8.10 -9.00
C GLN A 496 3.82 6.91 -8.06
N VAL A 497 3.87 7.17 -6.76
CA VAL A 497 4.06 6.15 -5.73
C VAL A 497 2.78 6.01 -4.89
N GLY A 498 2.21 4.80 -4.85
CA GLY A 498 1.11 4.45 -3.95
C GLY A 498 1.60 3.70 -2.72
N VAL A 499 0.67 3.51 -1.79
CA VAL A 499 0.84 2.67 -0.61
C VAL A 499 -0.27 1.63 -0.61
N VAL A 500 0.04 0.38 -0.26
CA VAL A 500 -0.90 -0.72 -0.36
C VAL A 500 -0.63 -1.78 0.69
N SER A 501 -1.70 -2.40 1.21
CA SER A 501 -1.60 -3.54 2.12
C SER A 501 -2.21 -4.79 1.51
N HIS A 502 -1.68 -5.93 1.95
CA HIS A 502 -2.15 -7.25 1.60
C HIS A 502 -2.25 -8.09 2.88
N GLY A 503 -3.46 -8.45 3.23
CA GLY A 503 -3.71 -9.35 4.34
C GLY A 503 -3.84 -10.79 3.84
N CYS A 504 -3.32 -11.73 4.61
CA CYS A 504 -3.50 -13.14 4.31
C CYS A 504 -3.28 -14.00 5.56
N PRO A 505 -3.85 -15.21 5.61
CA PRO A 505 -3.44 -16.24 6.56
C PRO A 505 -2.15 -16.93 6.10
N VAL A 506 -1.59 -17.79 6.92
CA VAL A 506 -0.63 -18.80 6.46
C VAL A 506 -1.29 -19.68 5.40
N ALA A 507 -0.56 -20.02 4.34
CA ALA A 507 -1.12 -20.85 3.26
C ALA A 507 -0.15 -21.94 2.82
N ARG A 508 -0.70 -23.10 2.40
CA ARG A 508 0.05 -24.23 1.90
C ARG A 508 -0.19 -24.44 0.41
N PHE A 509 0.92 -24.66 -0.30
CA PHE A 509 0.93 -24.88 -1.76
C PHE A 509 1.70 -26.16 -2.07
N ARG A 510 1.13 -27.03 -2.90
CA ARG A 510 1.72 -28.35 -3.20
C ARG A 510 2.64 -28.31 -4.40
N ARG A 511 3.79 -28.98 -4.25
CA ARG A 511 4.72 -29.33 -5.33
C ARG A 511 5.17 -28.13 -6.17
N ILE A 512 5.48 -27.00 -5.52
CA ILE A 512 6.00 -25.80 -6.18
C ILE A 512 7.47 -26.00 -6.55
N ASN A 513 7.88 -25.50 -7.72
CA ASN A 513 9.27 -25.54 -8.15
C ASN A 513 10.13 -24.59 -7.33
N VAL A 514 11.21 -25.12 -6.75
CA VAL A 514 12.18 -24.40 -5.93
C VAL A 514 13.54 -24.45 -6.61
N LEU A 515 14.21 -23.30 -6.63
CA LEU A 515 15.54 -23.08 -7.19
C LEU A 515 16.54 -22.76 -6.08
N ASN A 516 17.79 -23.08 -6.33
CA ASN A 516 18.93 -22.61 -5.55
C ASN A 516 19.51 -21.34 -6.19
N THR A 517 19.45 -20.21 -5.50
CA THR A 517 19.89 -18.90 -6.02
C THR A 517 21.40 -18.68 -5.97
N SER A 518 22.16 -19.56 -5.30
CA SER A 518 23.64 -19.50 -5.26
C SER A 518 24.30 -20.14 -6.48
N VAL A 519 23.57 -20.95 -7.23
CA VAL A 519 24.08 -21.63 -8.44
C VAL A 519 23.77 -20.78 -9.67
N SER A 520 24.81 -20.26 -10.33
CA SER A 520 24.65 -19.69 -11.68
C SER A 520 24.14 -20.77 -12.61
N MET A 521 23.00 -20.53 -13.27
CA MET A 521 22.64 -21.34 -14.42
C MET A 521 23.60 -20.96 -15.56
N THR A 522 24.63 -21.80 -15.74
CA THR A 522 25.54 -21.73 -16.89
C THR A 522 24.84 -22.24 -18.14
#